data_6c0af53aa580a11161dc63c5e009e5fd
#
_entry.id   6c0af53aa580a11161dc63c5e009e5fd
#
_cell.length_a   1.000
_cell.length_b   1.000
_cell.length_c   1.000
_cell.angle_alpha   90.00
_cell.angle_beta   90.00
_cell.angle_gamma   90.00
#
_symmetry.space_group_name_H-M   'P 1'
#
loop_
_entity.id
_entity.type
_entity.pdbx_description
1 polymer ?
#
loop_
_entity_poly.entity_id
_entity_poly.type
_entity_poly.pdbx_seq_one_letter_code
_entity_poly.pdbx_strand_id
1 'polypeptide(L)'
;MKISFIGAGNVAWHLSQALENAGNSVQEVFSRDPKKAKELSSFLYNARVQEHLDFSESTSEVFFMCIPESAYPQVLPELLLPKYGILVLVSGTAQLAESMLLYDPLRESMNQIGVFFPVQHVLSGRKLNLSNTPICVEVLVEETETILLALAKDVSDAIYLVNGDERKKIHLAMLMAGTFTQQLWNQAKELLTSIELEPQLIQGVVENYMKSFFSNHPISPAQEAAKLQDGRMVMDQQSLIERPEMQEIYKQMLALIKSQSLN
;
A
#
# COMPACT_ATOMS: atom_id res chain seq x y z
N MET A 1 -10.14 -11.63 18.51
CA MET A 1 -10.53 -12.59 17.44
C MET A 1 -9.39 -13.56 17.17
N LYS A 2 -9.71 -14.74 16.59
CA LYS A 2 -8.70 -15.68 16.09
C LYS A 2 -8.46 -15.41 14.60
N ILE A 3 -7.19 -15.27 14.22
CA ILE A 3 -6.79 -14.76 12.91
C ILE A 3 -5.71 -15.67 12.33
N SER A 4 -5.71 -15.87 11.02
CA SER A 4 -4.62 -16.53 10.29
C SER A 4 -4.12 -15.66 9.14
N PHE A 5 -2.88 -15.88 8.73
CA PHE A 5 -2.23 -15.13 7.66
C PHE A 5 -1.82 -16.04 6.51
N ILE A 6 -2.19 -15.65 5.31
CA ILE A 6 -1.78 -16.24 4.03
C ILE A 6 -0.80 -15.30 3.38
N GLY A 7 0.48 -15.62 3.50
CA GLY A 7 1.62 -14.78 3.15
C GLY A 7 2.38 -14.31 4.40
N ALA A 8 3.71 -14.30 4.30
CA ALA A 8 4.64 -13.86 5.35
C ALA A 8 5.58 -12.76 4.82
N GLY A 9 5.02 -11.80 4.05
CA GLY A 9 5.71 -10.62 3.56
C GLY A 9 5.69 -9.47 4.58
N ASN A 10 6.24 -8.32 4.20
CA ASN A 10 6.36 -7.15 5.08
C ASN A 10 5.02 -6.69 5.66
N VAL A 11 3.94 -6.73 4.88
CA VAL A 11 2.60 -6.33 5.36
C VAL A 11 2.11 -7.31 6.43
N ALA A 12 2.20 -8.63 6.16
CA ALA A 12 1.84 -9.65 7.14
C ALA A 12 2.66 -9.52 8.42
N TRP A 13 3.97 -9.23 8.29
CA TRP A 13 4.88 -9.03 9.41
C TRP A 13 4.39 -7.94 10.38
N HIS A 14 4.04 -6.77 9.86
CA HIS A 14 3.63 -5.65 10.71
C HIS A 14 2.19 -5.78 11.18
N LEU A 15 1.28 -6.22 10.29
CA LEU A 15 -0.14 -6.32 10.61
C LEU A 15 -0.42 -7.42 11.65
N SER A 16 0.22 -8.58 11.53
CA SER A 16 0.01 -9.69 12.48
C SER A 16 0.43 -9.31 13.90
N GLN A 17 1.60 -8.68 14.03
CA GLN A 17 2.09 -8.23 15.33
C GLN A 17 1.23 -7.10 15.91
N ALA A 18 0.76 -6.16 15.08
CA ALA A 18 -0.11 -5.08 15.54
C ALA A 18 -1.46 -5.63 16.04
N LEU A 19 -2.07 -6.56 15.31
CA LEU A 19 -3.31 -7.21 15.71
C LEU A 19 -3.15 -8.06 16.98
N GLU A 20 -2.04 -8.79 17.10
CA GLU A 20 -1.75 -9.59 18.29
C GLU A 20 -1.51 -8.70 19.52
N ASN A 21 -0.79 -7.60 19.39
CA ASN A 21 -0.58 -6.61 20.45
C ASN A 21 -1.89 -5.93 20.89
N ALA A 22 -2.87 -5.85 19.98
CA ALA A 22 -4.21 -5.34 20.29
C ALA A 22 -5.15 -6.41 20.93
N GLY A 23 -4.63 -7.61 21.25
CA GLY A 23 -5.37 -8.66 21.95
C GLY A 23 -6.03 -9.69 21.05
N ASN A 24 -5.77 -9.65 19.74
CA ASN A 24 -6.18 -10.74 18.85
C ASN A 24 -5.20 -11.91 18.95
N SER A 25 -5.60 -13.08 18.48
CA SER A 25 -4.77 -14.30 18.55
C SER A 25 -4.46 -14.80 17.15
N VAL A 26 -3.19 -14.71 16.74
CA VAL A 26 -2.74 -15.27 15.46
C VAL A 26 -2.53 -16.78 15.65
N GLN A 27 -3.25 -17.58 14.85
CA GLN A 27 -3.25 -19.04 14.96
C GLN A 27 -2.29 -19.69 13.98
N GLU A 28 -2.34 -19.27 12.71
CA GLU A 28 -1.59 -19.89 11.63
C GLU A 28 -0.98 -18.84 10.70
N VAL A 29 0.19 -19.21 10.17
CA VAL A 29 0.87 -18.45 9.11
C VAL A 29 1.26 -19.40 7.99
N PHE A 30 0.74 -19.17 6.80
CA PHE A 30 1.13 -19.85 5.58
C PHE A 30 2.06 -18.98 4.73
N SER A 31 3.06 -19.59 4.11
CA SER A 31 3.86 -18.96 3.05
C SER A 31 4.40 -20.02 2.10
N ARG A 32 4.50 -19.69 0.79
CA ARG A 32 5.23 -20.52 -0.19
C ARG A 32 6.67 -20.78 0.22
N ASP A 33 7.27 -19.84 0.94
CA ASP A 33 8.58 -20.01 1.56
C ASP A 33 8.38 -20.38 3.04
N PRO A 34 8.56 -21.67 3.40
CA PRO A 34 8.38 -22.14 4.79
C PRO A 34 9.30 -21.42 5.79
N LYS A 35 10.47 -20.94 5.34
CA LYS A 35 11.40 -20.19 6.21
C LYS A 35 10.78 -18.88 6.66
N LYS A 36 10.12 -18.16 5.75
CA LYS A 36 9.42 -16.90 6.09
C LYS A 36 8.22 -17.14 7.00
N ALA A 37 7.45 -18.21 6.77
CA ALA A 37 6.35 -18.56 7.66
C ALA A 37 6.87 -18.88 9.07
N LYS A 38 7.94 -19.67 9.18
CA LYS A 38 8.57 -20.02 10.46
C LYS A 38 9.17 -18.78 11.14
N GLU A 39 9.82 -17.91 10.40
CA GLU A 39 10.37 -16.67 10.92
C GLU A 39 9.25 -15.80 11.50
N LEU A 40 8.18 -15.51 10.74
CA LEU A 40 7.06 -14.71 11.23
C LEU A 40 6.40 -15.34 12.44
N SER A 41 6.11 -16.66 12.40
CA SER A 41 5.49 -17.37 13.53
C SER A 41 6.32 -17.29 14.82
N SER A 42 7.66 -17.22 14.72
CA SER A 42 8.53 -17.11 15.89
C SER A 42 8.46 -15.76 16.62
N PHE A 43 7.89 -14.73 16.01
CA PHE A 43 7.64 -13.40 16.60
C PHE A 43 6.22 -13.24 17.15
N LEU A 44 5.38 -14.25 16.97
CA LEU A 44 4.00 -14.28 17.46
C LEU A 44 3.86 -15.23 18.65
N TYR A 45 2.87 -14.98 19.52
CA TYR A 45 2.79 -15.71 20.80
C TYR A 45 2.51 -17.21 20.64
N ASN A 46 1.53 -17.56 19.77
CA ASN A 46 1.07 -18.95 19.64
C ASN A 46 0.86 -19.38 18.18
N ALA A 47 1.35 -18.61 17.22
CA ALA A 47 1.16 -18.91 15.81
C ALA A 47 1.95 -20.15 15.39
N ARG A 48 1.31 -21.06 14.67
CA ARG A 48 1.94 -22.21 14.04
C ARG A 48 2.12 -21.99 12.54
N VAL A 49 3.09 -22.68 11.96
CA VAL A 49 3.25 -22.72 10.51
C VAL A 49 2.17 -23.62 9.93
N GLN A 50 1.42 -23.11 8.96
CA GLN A 50 0.53 -23.88 8.12
C GLN A 50 1.27 -24.26 6.84
N GLU A 51 1.26 -25.55 6.48
CA GLU A 51 2.04 -26.09 5.36
C GLU A 51 1.28 -26.04 4.04
N HIS A 52 -0.05 -26.04 4.09
CA HIS A 52 -0.95 -26.13 2.94
C HIS A 52 -1.97 -25.00 2.94
N LEU A 53 -2.64 -24.78 1.80
CA LEU A 53 -3.75 -23.81 1.66
C LEU A 53 -5.08 -24.35 2.21
N ASP A 54 -5.08 -25.52 2.83
CA ASP A 54 -6.25 -26.09 3.48
C ASP A 54 -6.30 -25.66 4.95
N PHE A 55 -7.21 -24.73 5.23
CA PHE A 55 -7.55 -24.23 6.56
C PHE A 55 -8.93 -24.69 7.03
N SER A 56 -9.54 -25.69 6.37
CA SER A 56 -10.91 -26.13 6.67
C SER A 56 -11.13 -26.51 8.15
N GLU A 57 -10.10 -27.03 8.80
CA GLU A 57 -10.10 -27.40 10.23
C GLU A 57 -9.55 -26.29 11.15
N SER A 58 -9.25 -25.10 10.62
CA SER A 58 -8.77 -23.99 11.41
C SER A 58 -9.83 -23.44 12.34
N THR A 59 -9.41 -23.00 13.52
CA THR A 59 -10.28 -22.28 14.47
C THR A 59 -10.30 -20.77 14.25
N SER A 60 -9.60 -20.27 13.25
CA SER A 60 -9.58 -18.85 12.91
C SER A 60 -10.89 -18.40 12.28
N GLU A 61 -11.27 -17.18 12.62
CA GLU A 61 -12.48 -16.51 12.14
C GLU A 61 -12.16 -15.65 10.90
N VAL A 62 -10.93 -15.10 10.83
CA VAL A 62 -10.49 -14.17 9.81
C VAL A 62 -9.14 -14.59 9.22
N PHE A 63 -9.04 -14.56 7.90
CA PHE A 63 -7.88 -15.00 7.13
C PHE A 63 -7.35 -13.84 6.28
N PHE A 64 -6.27 -13.21 6.72
CA PHE A 64 -5.63 -12.12 5.99
C PHE A 64 -4.74 -12.65 4.86
N MET A 65 -5.10 -12.36 3.61
CA MET A 65 -4.31 -12.69 2.43
C MET A 65 -3.35 -11.54 2.12
N CYS A 66 -2.09 -11.71 2.50
CA CYS A 66 -0.99 -10.74 2.34
C CYS A 66 0.01 -11.23 1.28
N ILE A 67 -0.46 -11.51 0.08
CA ILE A 67 0.34 -11.94 -1.07
C ILE A 67 0.13 -10.98 -2.24
N PRO A 68 1.05 -10.95 -3.23
CA PRO A 68 0.84 -10.17 -4.45
C PRO A 68 -0.41 -10.61 -5.21
N GLU A 69 -1.16 -9.66 -5.76
CA GLU A 69 -2.39 -9.94 -6.54
C GLU A 69 -2.14 -10.85 -7.75
N SER A 70 -0.94 -10.79 -8.34
CA SER A 70 -0.54 -11.71 -9.42
C SER A 70 -0.54 -13.19 -9.03
N ALA A 71 -0.56 -13.49 -7.73
CA ALA A 71 -0.64 -14.85 -7.22
C ALA A 71 -2.10 -15.30 -6.94
N TYR A 72 -3.07 -14.41 -6.96
CA TYR A 72 -4.48 -14.73 -6.67
C TYR A 72 -5.06 -15.83 -7.56
N PRO A 73 -4.84 -15.82 -8.91
CA PRO A 73 -5.37 -16.87 -9.78
C PRO A 73 -4.87 -18.28 -9.45
N GLN A 74 -3.72 -18.39 -8.77
CA GLN A 74 -3.14 -19.67 -8.38
C GLN A 74 -3.54 -20.08 -6.96
N VAL A 75 -3.73 -19.11 -6.07
CA VAL A 75 -3.93 -19.38 -4.63
C VAL A 75 -5.39 -19.46 -4.26
N LEU A 76 -6.23 -18.56 -4.79
CA LEU A 76 -7.65 -18.49 -4.42
C LEU A 76 -8.44 -19.78 -4.75
N PRO A 77 -8.25 -20.43 -5.91
CA PRO A 77 -8.96 -21.66 -6.22
C PRO A 77 -8.58 -22.87 -5.35
N GLU A 78 -7.37 -22.83 -4.75
CA GLU A 78 -6.87 -23.91 -3.90
C GLU A 78 -7.09 -23.64 -2.40
N LEU A 79 -7.55 -22.45 -2.06
CA LEU A 79 -7.75 -22.03 -0.67
C LEU A 79 -9.04 -22.64 -0.10
N LEU A 80 -8.90 -23.42 0.95
CA LEU A 80 -10.02 -23.97 1.71
C LEU A 80 -10.07 -23.31 3.08
N LEU A 81 -11.19 -22.63 3.38
CA LEU A 81 -11.44 -21.99 4.67
C LEU A 81 -12.58 -22.71 5.42
N PRO A 82 -12.67 -22.56 6.75
CA PRO A 82 -13.84 -23.01 7.51
C PRO A 82 -15.11 -22.32 6.97
N LYS A 83 -16.27 -22.98 7.14
CA LYS A 83 -17.57 -22.53 6.63
C LYS A 83 -17.90 -21.06 6.93
N TYR A 84 -17.44 -20.53 8.05
CA TYR A 84 -17.69 -19.14 8.47
C TYR A 84 -16.42 -18.29 8.48
N GLY A 85 -15.36 -18.77 7.83
CA GLY A 85 -14.10 -18.05 7.73
C GLY A 85 -14.23 -16.84 6.78
N ILE A 86 -13.79 -15.68 7.23
CA ILE A 86 -13.78 -14.44 6.46
C ILE A 86 -12.43 -14.28 5.76
N LEU A 87 -12.44 -14.24 4.45
CA LEU A 87 -11.24 -13.94 3.65
C LEU A 87 -11.05 -12.43 3.54
N VAL A 88 -9.89 -11.93 3.93
CA VAL A 88 -9.55 -10.51 3.89
C VAL A 88 -8.36 -10.29 2.96
N LEU A 89 -8.61 -9.67 1.83
CA LEU A 89 -7.57 -9.31 0.86
C LEU A 89 -6.85 -8.04 1.34
N VAL A 90 -5.54 -8.13 1.53
CA VAL A 90 -4.74 -6.96 1.91
C VAL A 90 -4.14 -6.34 0.66
N SER A 91 -4.89 -5.42 0.05
CA SER A 91 -4.55 -4.86 -1.25
C SER A 91 -5.16 -3.47 -1.48
N GLY A 92 -4.40 -2.60 -2.18
CA GLY A 92 -4.88 -1.31 -2.67
C GLY A 92 -5.62 -1.38 -4.01
N THR A 93 -5.43 -2.44 -4.80
CA THR A 93 -5.88 -2.52 -6.19
C THR A 93 -6.73 -3.73 -6.54
N ALA A 94 -6.75 -4.79 -5.70
CA ALA A 94 -7.53 -5.99 -5.94
C ALA A 94 -9.01 -5.67 -6.21
N GLN A 95 -9.57 -6.32 -7.20
CA GLN A 95 -11.00 -6.22 -7.49
C GLN A 95 -11.74 -7.29 -6.70
N LEU A 96 -12.62 -6.86 -5.79
CA LEU A 96 -13.32 -7.76 -4.89
C LEU A 96 -14.19 -8.77 -5.68
N ALA A 97 -14.93 -8.30 -6.69
CA ALA A 97 -15.77 -9.17 -7.52
C ALA A 97 -14.97 -10.24 -8.29
N GLU A 98 -13.81 -9.88 -8.86
CA GLU A 98 -12.94 -10.83 -9.55
C GLU A 98 -12.33 -11.84 -8.57
N SER A 99 -11.89 -11.38 -7.41
CA SER A 99 -11.32 -12.23 -6.35
C SER A 99 -12.36 -13.22 -5.83
N MET A 100 -13.62 -12.79 -5.69
CA MET A 100 -14.72 -13.66 -5.29
C MET A 100 -14.97 -14.77 -6.32
N LEU A 101 -14.95 -14.44 -7.61
CA LEU A 101 -15.13 -15.44 -8.66
C LEU A 101 -14.00 -16.48 -8.70
N LEU A 102 -12.79 -16.10 -8.33
CA LEU A 102 -11.65 -17.01 -8.22
C LEU A 102 -11.75 -17.90 -6.97
N TYR A 103 -12.19 -17.33 -5.84
CA TYR A 103 -12.28 -18.02 -4.56
C TYR A 103 -13.49 -18.94 -4.48
N ASP A 104 -14.64 -18.46 -4.92
CA ASP A 104 -15.93 -19.18 -4.84
C ASP A 104 -16.68 -19.05 -6.17
N PRO A 105 -16.38 -19.94 -7.15
CA PRO A 105 -17.05 -19.92 -8.45
C PRO A 105 -18.58 -20.07 -8.37
N LEU A 106 -19.09 -20.72 -7.32
CA LEU A 106 -20.54 -20.92 -7.10
C LEU A 106 -21.16 -19.75 -6.33
N ARG A 107 -20.37 -18.80 -5.85
CA ARG A 107 -20.81 -17.63 -5.08
C ARG A 107 -21.54 -17.98 -3.77
N GLU A 108 -21.23 -19.11 -3.17
CA GLU A 108 -21.83 -19.52 -1.91
C GLU A 108 -21.30 -18.73 -0.70
N SER A 109 -20.03 -18.26 -0.78
CA SER A 109 -19.34 -17.53 0.29
C SER A 109 -19.30 -16.02 0.06
N MET A 110 -20.22 -15.45 -0.72
CA MET A 110 -20.21 -14.02 -1.09
C MET A 110 -20.10 -13.04 0.08
N ASN A 111 -20.58 -13.44 1.25
CA ASN A 111 -20.65 -12.61 2.45
C ASN A 111 -19.38 -12.67 3.29
N GLN A 112 -18.42 -13.51 2.91
CA GLN A 112 -17.27 -13.84 3.74
C GLN A 112 -15.94 -13.32 3.13
N ILE A 113 -16.03 -12.28 2.32
CA ILE A 113 -14.85 -11.67 1.71
C ILE A 113 -14.87 -10.14 1.86
N GLY A 114 -13.71 -9.57 2.14
CA GLY A 114 -13.53 -8.12 2.19
C GLY A 114 -12.11 -7.70 1.84
N VAL A 115 -11.87 -6.40 1.81
CA VAL A 115 -10.54 -5.83 1.57
C VAL A 115 -10.16 -4.97 2.77
N PHE A 116 -8.89 -5.06 3.14
CA PHE A 116 -8.25 -4.29 4.20
C PHE A 116 -6.98 -3.67 3.64
N PHE A 117 -6.99 -2.36 3.43
CA PHE A 117 -5.88 -1.67 2.79
C PHE A 117 -5.25 -0.62 3.71
N PRO A 118 -4.11 -0.92 4.33
CA PRO A 118 -3.29 0.10 4.98
C PRO A 118 -2.73 1.07 3.94
N VAL A 119 -3.05 2.37 4.07
CA VAL A 119 -2.59 3.41 3.13
C VAL A 119 -1.16 3.80 3.47
N GLN A 120 -0.24 2.85 3.29
CA GLN A 120 1.18 3.02 3.61
C GLN A 120 2.06 2.08 2.78
N HIS A 121 3.23 2.56 2.39
CA HIS A 121 4.28 1.70 1.84
C HIS A 121 4.99 0.95 2.97
N VAL A 122 4.83 -0.36 3.00
CA VAL A 122 5.44 -1.24 4.01
C VAL A 122 6.78 -1.76 3.51
N LEU A 123 7.86 -1.17 3.99
CA LEU A 123 9.21 -1.51 3.59
C LEU A 123 9.86 -2.48 4.58
N SER A 124 10.67 -3.42 4.04
CA SER A 124 11.48 -4.33 4.86
C SER A 124 12.44 -3.57 5.76
N GLY A 125 12.62 -4.03 7.00
CA GLY A 125 13.59 -3.48 7.95
C GLY A 125 13.23 -2.13 8.56
N ARG A 126 12.05 -1.57 8.26
CA ARG A 126 11.56 -0.35 8.91
C ARG A 126 10.41 -0.68 9.86
N LYS A 127 10.49 -0.16 11.09
CA LYS A 127 9.35 -0.22 12.01
C LYS A 127 8.20 0.60 11.42
N LEU A 128 7.03 -0.02 11.32
CA LEU A 128 5.80 0.63 10.90
C LEU A 128 4.91 0.81 12.14
N ASN A 129 4.50 2.04 12.38
CA ASN A 129 3.45 2.32 13.34
C ASN A 129 2.11 2.42 12.59
N LEU A 130 1.26 1.42 12.75
CA LEU A 130 -0.04 1.37 12.09
C LEU A 130 -1.07 2.31 12.73
N SER A 131 -0.88 2.76 13.99
CA SER A 131 -1.86 3.61 14.67
C SER A 131 -2.18 4.90 13.90
N ASN A 132 -1.18 5.48 13.25
CA ASN A 132 -1.34 6.69 12.42
C ASN A 132 -1.52 6.38 10.91
N THR A 133 -1.61 5.10 10.54
CA THR A 133 -1.78 4.69 9.14
C THR A 133 -3.26 4.56 8.82
N PRO A 134 -3.82 5.36 7.89
CA PRO A 134 -5.20 5.17 7.48
C PRO A 134 -5.45 3.76 6.96
N ILE A 135 -6.56 3.16 7.38
CA ILE A 135 -7.00 1.84 6.90
C ILE A 135 -8.27 2.03 6.07
N CYS A 136 -8.21 1.63 4.82
CA CYS A 136 -9.38 1.55 3.96
C CYS A 136 -9.97 0.14 4.02
N VAL A 137 -11.29 0.05 4.25
CA VAL A 137 -12.04 -1.21 4.32
C VAL A 137 -13.10 -1.20 3.20
N GLU A 138 -13.21 -2.31 2.47
CA GLU A 138 -14.25 -2.56 1.49
C GLU A 138 -14.90 -3.89 1.78
N VAL A 139 -16.22 -3.92 1.85
CA VAL A 139 -17.04 -5.11 2.08
C VAL A 139 -18.35 -5.03 1.29
N LEU A 140 -19.04 -6.15 1.18
CA LEU A 140 -20.33 -6.22 0.50
C LEU A 140 -21.51 -6.35 1.46
N VAL A 141 -21.24 -6.78 2.71
CA VAL A 141 -22.29 -7.07 3.68
C VAL A 141 -21.92 -6.56 5.07
N GLU A 142 -22.93 -6.20 5.86
CA GLU A 142 -22.82 -5.55 7.16
C GLU A 142 -22.15 -6.43 8.21
N GLU A 143 -22.36 -7.74 8.17
CA GLU A 143 -21.74 -8.67 9.12
C GLU A 143 -20.22 -8.67 9.00
N THR A 144 -19.69 -8.74 7.78
CA THR A 144 -18.26 -8.67 7.49
C THR A 144 -17.70 -7.28 7.79
N GLU A 145 -18.47 -6.21 7.50
CA GLU A 145 -18.10 -4.84 7.81
C GLU A 145 -17.80 -4.65 9.30
N THR A 146 -18.73 -5.09 10.15
CA THR A 146 -18.60 -4.97 11.61
C THR A 146 -17.29 -5.61 12.11
N ILE A 147 -16.94 -6.79 11.58
CA ILE A 147 -15.73 -7.51 11.95
C ILE A 147 -14.48 -6.78 11.46
N LEU A 148 -14.45 -6.36 10.19
CA LEU A 148 -13.28 -5.68 9.62
C LEU A 148 -13.05 -4.30 10.25
N LEU A 149 -14.13 -3.56 10.56
CA LEU A 149 -14.03 -2.29 11.28
C LEU A 149 -13.48 -2.47 12.70
N ALA A 150 -13.87 -3.53 13.40
CA ALA A 150 -13.32 -3.83 14.72
C ALA A 150 -11.81 -4.10 14.63
N LEU A 151 -11.37 -4.94 13.69
CA LEU A 151 -9.95 -5.22 13.46
C LEU A 151 -9.17 -3.99 12.98
N ALA A 152 -9.79 -3.12 12.19
CA ALA A 152 -9.15 -1.86 11.79
C ALA A 152 -8.96 -0.92 12.99
N LYS A 153 -9.95 -0.83 13.89
CA LYS A 153 -9.86 -0.04 15.14
C LYS A 153 -8.78 -0.55 16.09
N ASP A 154 -8.53 -1.85 16.07
CA ASP A 154 -7.47 -2.45 16.88
C ASP A 154 -6.07 -1.96 16.48
N VAL A 155 -5.87 -1.50 15.24
CA VAL A 155 -4.55 -1.15 14.71
C VAL A 155 -4.40 0.29 14.24
N SER A 156 -5.50 1.04 14.03
CA SER A 156 -5.46 2.41 13.52
C SER A 156 -6.57 3.30 14.08
N ASP A 157 -6.23 4.59 14.26
CA ASP A 157 -7.19 5.64 14.65
C ASP A 157 -7.94 6.23 13.43
N ALA A 158 -7.50 5.97 12.20
CA ALA A 158 -8.05 6.52 10.97
C ALA A 158 -8.60 5.41 10.06
N ILE A 159 -9.92 5.28 9.99
CA ILE A 159 -10.58 4.20 9.24
C ILE A 159 -11.54 4.81 8.23
N TYR A 160 -11.51 4.29 7.01
CA TYR A 160 -12.34 4.73 5.90
C TYR A 160 -13.05 3.54 5.25
N LEU A 161 -14.39 3.60 5.19
CA LEU A 161 -15.15 2.72 4.32
C LEU A 161 -15.09 3.29 2.91
N VAL A 162 -14.67 2.48 1.97
CA VAL A 162 -14.50 2.87 0.57
C VAL A 162 -14.97 1.76 -0.36
N ASN A 163 -15.35 2.12 -1.57
CA ASN A 163 -15.56 1.15 -2.64
C ASN A 163 -14.25 0.90 -3.43
N GLY A 164 -14.28 -0.09 -4.34
CA GLY A 164 -13.10 -0.48 -5.11
C GLY A 164 -12.51 0.63 -5.97
N ASP A 165 -13.34 1.50 -6.54
CA ASP A 165 -12.86 2.62 -7.37
C ASP A 165 -12.22 3.73 -6.54
N GLU A 166 -12.79 4.03 -5.38
CA GLU A 166 -12.20 4.97 -4.41
C GLU A 166 -10.85 4.45 -3.92
N ARG A 167 -10.79 3.17 -3.53
CA ARG A 167 -9.58 2.52 -3.05
C ARG A 167 -8.46 2.54 -4.10
N LYS A 168 -8.75 2.26 -5.38
CA LYS A 168 -7.79 2.37 -6.49
C LYS A 168 -7.27 3.79 -6.67
N LYS A 169 -8.15 4.81 -6.54
CA LYS A 169 -7.75 6.22 -6.59
C LYS A 169 -6.84 6.58 -5.41
N ILE A 170 -7.15 6.12 -4.20
CA ILE A 170 -6.32 6.32 -3.01
C ILE A 170 -4.95 5.67 -3.22
N HIS A 171 -4.90 4.43 -3.74
CA HIS A 171 -3.65 3.75 -4.03
C HIS A 171 -2.82 4.52 -5.08
N LEU A 172 -3.44 5.01 -6.16
CA LEU A 172 -2.76 5.82 -7.17
C LEU A 172 -2.23 7.14 -6.57
N ALA A 173 -3.03 7.82 -5.76
CA ALA A 173 -2.59 9.04 -5.06
C ALA A 173 -1.39 8.77 -4.15
N MET A 174 -1.39 7.63 -3.43
CA MET A 174 -0.26 7.20 -2.61
C MET A 174 1.01 6.94 -3.44
N LEU A 175 0.90 6.32 -4.63
CA LEU A 175 2.03 6.14 -5.55
C LEU A 175 2.58 7.48 -6.04
N MET A 176 1.70 8.41 -6.41
CA MET A 176 2.10 9.75 -6.89
C MET A 176 2.80 10.55 -5.79
N ALA A 177 2.19 10.61 -4.59
CA ALA A 177 2.74 11.37 -3.47
C ALA A 177 3.97 10.72 -2.83
N GLY A 178 4.12 9.41 -2.94
CA GLY A 178 5.21 8.64 -2.34
C GLY A 178 6.25 8.21 -3.38
N THR A 179 6.01 7.07 -4.04
CA THR A 179 7.02 6.41 -4.89
C THR A 179 7.53 7.28 -6.03
N PHE A 180 6.63 7.95 -6.77
CA PHE A 180 7.03 8.79 -7.90
C PHE A 180 7.77 10.03 -7.43
N THR A 181 7.28 10.67 -6.37
CA THR A 181 7.94 11.82 -5.76
C THR A 181 9.32 11.45 -5.21
N GLN A 182 9.45 10.28 -4.55
CA GLN A 182 10.74 9.78 -4.08
C GLN A 182 11.74 9.57 -5.24
N GLN A 183 11.28 9.11 -6.40
CA GLN A 183 12.14 8.96 -7.57
C GLN A 183 12.64 10.31 -8.11
N LEU A 184 11.80 11.35 -8.08
CA LEU A 184 12.23 12.71 -8.43
C LEU A 184 13.26 13.25 -7.43
N TRP A 185 13.08 13.01 -6.13
CA TRP A 185 14.08 13.38 -5.11
C TRP A 185 15.41 12.63 -5.29
N ASN A 186 15.36 11.34 -5.65
CA ASN A 186 16.58 10.57 -5.94
C ASN A 186 17.32 11.18 -7.14
N GLN A 187 16.60 11.61 -8.16
CA GLN A 187 17.19 12.25 -9.33
C GLN A 187 17.82 13.61 -8.98
N ALA A 188 17.14 14.43 -8.16
CA ALA A 188 17.71 15.68 -7.66
C ALA A 188 18.99 15.45 -6.83
N LYS A 189 19.00 14.37 -6.02
CA LYS A 189 20.19 13.96 -5.27
C LYS A 189 21.33 13.55 -6.19
N GLU A 190 21.08 12.77 -7.24
CA GLU A 190 22.09 12.37 -8.23
C GLU A 190 22.73 13.59 -8.91
N LEU A 191 21.93 14.59 -9.31
CA LEU A 191 22.43 15.85 -9.90
C LEU A 191 23.38 16.59 -8.95
N LEU A 192 23.05 16.71 -7.68
CA LEU A 192 23.92 17.38 -6.70
C LEU A 192 25.21 16.58 -6.45
N THR A 193 25.10 15.28 -6.33
CA THR A 193 26.25 14.40 -6.10
C THR A 193 27.22 14.43 -7.27
N SER A 194 26.74 14.58 -8.52
CA SER A 194 27.60 14.66 -9.72
C SER A 194 28.49 15.91 -9.76
N ILE A 195 28.16 16.92 -8.97
CA ILE A 195 28.96 18.15 -8.80
C ILE A 195 29.54 18.28 -7.39
N GLU A 196 29.67 17.14 -6.68
CA GLU A 196 30.28 17.03 -5.34
C GLU A 196 29.57 17.88 -4.25
N LEU A 197 28.24 18.14 -4.41
CA LEU A 197 27.43 18.84 -3.42
C LEU A 197 26.54 17.88 -2.63
N GLU A 198 26.32 18.22 -1.37
CA GLU A 198 25.49 17.43 -0.46
C GLU A 198 23.99 17.63 -0.73
N PRO A 199 23.17 16.55 -0.70
CA PRO A 199 21.72 16.64 -0.90
C PRO A 199 21.00 17.58 0.07
N GLN A 200 21.58 17.83 1.25
CA GLN A 200 21.06 18.76 2.26
C GLN A 200 20.90 20.20 1.74
N LEU A 201 21.60 20.55 0.67
CA LEU A 201 21.48 21.86 0.01
C LEU A 201 20.02 22.19 -0.39
N ILE A 202 19.24 21.19 -0.79
CA ILE A 202 17.82 21.37 -1.19
C ILE A 202 16.83 20.97 -0.10
N GLN A 203 17.27 20.61 1.11
CA GLN A 203 16.40 20.18 2.20
C GLN A 203 15.29 21.19 2.48
N GLY A 204 15.64 22.48 2.60
CA GLY A 204 14.67 23.54 2.89
C GLY A 204 13.59 23.69 1.80
N VAL A 205 13.96 23.45 0.53
CA VAL A 205 13.01 23.47 -0.59
C VAL A 205 12.01 22.32 -0.44
N VAL A 206 12.48 21.08 -0.21
CA VAL A 206 11.63 19.90 -0.03
C VAL A 206 10.69 20.08 1.15
N GLU A 207 11.19 20.50 2.31
CA GLU A 207 10.38 20.73 3.50
C GLU A 207 9.29 21.78 3.28
N ASN A 208 9.62 22.87 2.58
CA ASN A 208 8.66 23.94 2.28
C ASN A 208 7.52 23.46 1.38
N TYR A 209 7.83 22.68 0.34
CA TYR A 209 6.80 22.10 -0.54
C TYR A 209 5.94 21.09 0.22
N MET A 210 6.51 20.23 1.06
CA MET A 210 5.75 19.28 1.89
C MET A 210 4.80 20.02 2.86
N LYS A 211 5.29 21.04 3.58
CA LYS A 211 4.46 21.85 4.48
C LYS A 211 3.36 22.57 3.72
N SER A 212 3.69 23.12 2.56
CA SER A 212 2.76 23.85 1.70
C SER A 212 1.64 22.94 1.20
N PHE A 213 1.95 21.70 0.79
CA PHE A 213 0.96 20.74 0.29
C PHE A 213 -0.20 20.50 1.29
N PHE A 214 0.10 20.46 2.60
CA PHE A 214 -0.90 20.27 3.66
C PHE A 214 -1.44 21.58 4.23
N SER A 215 -1.07 22.74 3.68
CA SER A 215 -1.55 24.04 4.13
C SER A 215 -2.85 24.44 3.41
N ASN A 216 -3.55 25.44 3.98
CA ASN A 216 -4.73 26.04 3.35
C ASN A 216 -4.39 26.86 2.07
N HIS A 217 -3.12 27.20 1.89
CA HIS A 217 -2.63 27.98 0.73
C HIS A 217 -1.42 27.27 0.13
N PRO A 218 -1.62 26.17 -0.61
CA PRO A 218 -0.52 25.42 -1.20
C PRO A 218 0.21 26.25 -2.30
N ILE A 219 1.52 26.10 -2.37
CA ILE A 219 2.31 26.63 -3.46
C ILE A 219 1.82 26.00 -4.75
N SER A 220 1.42 26.84 -5.71
CA SER A 220 1.01 26.34 -7.04
C SER A 220 2.23 26.20 -7.94
N PRO A 221 2.50 25.02 -8.51
CA PRO A 221 3.54 24.85 -9.51
C PRO A 221 3.35 25.79 -10.73
N ALA A 222 2.10 26.14 -11.04
CA ALA A 222 1.79 27.07 -12.13
C ALA A 222 2.35 28.49 -11.90
N GLN A 223 2.50 28.92 -10.63
CA GLN A 223 3.12 30.21 -10.33
C GLN A 223 4.61 30.24 -10.68
N GLU A 224 5.28 29.09 -10.60
CA GLU A 224 6.68 28.95 -11.04
C GLU A 224 6.79 28.77 -12.57
N ALA A 225 5.71 28.38 -13.25
CA ALA A 225 5.69 28.13 -14.69
C ALA A 225 6.09 29.38 -15.52
N ALA A 226 5.81 30.57 -15.02
CA ALA A 226 6.24 31.82 -15.68
C ALA A 226 7.77 31.90 -15.84
N LYS A 227 8.52 31.38 -14.84
CA LYS A 227 9.99 31.32 -14.88
C LYS A 227 10.49 30.22 -15.82
N LEU A 228 9.69 29.20 -16.12
CA LEU A 228 10.00 28.07 -17.00
C LEU A 228 9.57 28.30 -18.46
N GLN A 229 9.26 29.56 -18.84
CA GLN A 229 8.89 29.92 -20.23
C GLN A 229 10.10 30.17 -21.12
N ASP A 230 11.28 30.43 -20.56
CA ASP A 230 12.50 30.62 -21.34
C ASP A 230 12.94 29.28 -21.95
N GLY A 231 12.70 29.15 -23.26
CA GLY A 231 13.04 27.94 -24.02
C GLY A 231 14.53 27.60 -24.00
N ARG A 232 15.41 28.59 -23.89
CA ARG A 232 16.86 28.39 -23.83
C ARG A 232 17.24 27.77 -22.47
N MET A 233 16.73 28.33 -21.38
CA MET A 233 16.95 27.79 -20.04
C MET A 233 16.45 26.34 -19.94
N VAL A 234 15.28 26.04 -20.51
CA VAL A 234 14.70 24.68 -20.50
C VAL A 234 15.60 23.70 -21.27
N MET A 235 16.14 24.09 -22.44
CA MET A 235 17.07 23.25 -23.19
C MET A 235 18.37 23.01 -22.42
N ASP A 236 18.93 24.04 -21.80
CA ASP A 236 20.14 23.94 -21.00
C ASP A 236 19.94 23.03 -19.82
N GLN A 237 18.86 23.17 -19.07
CA GLN A 237 18.53 22.28 -17.95
C GLN A 237 18.29 20.84 -18.39
N GLN A 238 17.59 20.62 -19.50
CA GLN A 238 17.36 19.28 -20.03
C GLN A 238 18.67 18.57 -20.39
N SER A 239 19.65 19.29 -20.94
CA SER A 239 20.97 18.74 -21.32
C SER A 239 21.79 18.25 -20.13
N LEU A 240 21.49 18.74 -18.91
CA LEU A 240 22.14 18.29 -17.66
C LEU A 240 21.61 16.93 -17.15
N ILE A 241 20.51 16.45 -17.71
CA ILE A 241 19.92 15.17 -17.34
C ILE A 241 20.50 14.08 -18.24
N GLU A 242 21.29 13.19 -17.67
CA GLU A 242 21.99 12.15 -18.46
C GLU A 242 21.05 11.04 -18.96
N ARG A 243 20.02 10.69 -18.17
CA ARG A 243 19.10 9.58 -18.47
C ARG A 243 18.01 10.02 -19.44
N PRO A 244 17.88 9.39 -20.63
CA PRO A 244 16.85 9.75 -21.62
C PRO A 244 15.43 9.68 -21.08
N GLU A 245 15.12 8.68 -20.24
CA GLU A 245 13.81 8.51 -19.63
C GLU A 245 13.46 9.71 -18.70
N MET A 246 14.45 10.21 -17.97
CA MET A 246 14.27 11.39 -17.11
C MET A 246 14.18 12.68 -17.89
N GLN A 247 14.84 12.79 -19.03
CA GLN A 247 14.64 13.92 -19.95
C GLN A 247 13.20 13.97 -20.46
N GLU A 248 12.62 12.82 -20.77
CA GLU A 248 11.23 12.73 -21.20
C GLU A 248 10.25 13.08 -20.06
N ILE A 249 10.47 12.56 -18.86
CA ILE A 249 9.69 12.93 -17.66
C ILE A 249 9.77 14.44 -17.41
N TYR A 250 10.95 15.04 -17.52
CA TYR A 250 11.15 16.49 -17.37
C TYR A 250 10.28 17.28 -18.37
N LYS A 251 10.26 16.89 -19.65
CA LYS A 251 9.41 17.53 -20.68
C LYS A 251 7.92 17.41 -20.36
N GLN A 252 7.48 16.21 -19.97
CA GLN A 252 6.08 15.95 -19.64
C GLN A 252 5.63 16.75 -18.41
N MET A 253 6.46 16.83 -17.37
CA MET A 253 6.18 17.65 -16.19
C MET A 253 6.09 19.13 -16.53
N LEU A 254 6.99 19.65 -17.37
CA LEU A 254 6.91 21.04 -17.85
C LEU A 254 5.63 21.31 -18.64
N ALA A 255 5.23 20.37 -19.51
CA ALA A 255 4.00 20.50 -20.29
C ALA A 255 2.76 20.52 -19.36
N LEU A 256 2.75 19.63 -18.35
CA LEU A 256 1.67 19.57 -17.35
C LEU A 256 1.57 20.88 -16.56
N ILE A 257 2.70 21.41 -16.04
CA ILE A 257 2.74 22.66 -15.28
C ILE A 257 2.26 23.83 -16.14
N LYS A 258 2.71 23.94 -17.41
CA LYS A 258 2.29 24.98 -18.32
C LYS A 258 0.80 24.92 -18.66
N SER A 259 0.22 23.72 -18.80
CA SER A 259 -1.22 23.56 -19.05
C SER A 259 -2.09 24.08 -17.91
N GLN A 260 -1.62 23.97 -16.67
CA GLN A 260 -2.31 24.46 -15.47
C GLN A 260 -2.24 25.99 -15.30
N SER A 261 -1.28 26.65 -15.94
CA SER A 261 -1.15 28.12 -15.88
C SER A 261 -2.07 28.85 -16.85
N LEU A 262 -2.76 28.13 -17.75
CA LEU A 262 -3.67 28.67 -18.75
C LEU A 262 -5.15 28.63 -18.32
N ASN A 263 -5.44 27.98 -17.20
CA ASN A 263 -6.76 27.88 -16.56
C ASN A 263 -6.80 28.74 -15.29
#